data_601ff0ab8a723446324acfe0c7d693b1
#
_entry.id   601ff0ab8a723446324acfe0c7d693b1
#
_cell.length_a   1.000
_cell.length_b   1.000
_cell.length_c   1.000
_cell.angle_alpha   90.00
_cell.angle_beta   90.00
_cell.angle_gamma   90.00
#
_symmetry.space_group_name_H-M   'P 1'
#
loop_
_entity.id
_entity.type
_entity.pdbx_description
1 polymer ?
#
loop_
_entity_poly.entity_id
_entity_poly.type
_entity_poly.pdbx_seq_one_letter_code
_entity_poly.pdbx_strand_id
1 'polypeptide(L)'
;FVNVENCDKQHLIYRKDFCYMDKYKVILVDDEEEVIDVIERKIHWDMLGFDVVGSANNGVKALELVEKLQPDVVITDIKMPYMDGLELSRRLNNDYQNIHIIIFTGFDEFEYAKEAVHLEIEEYMLKPINALELSDCLKRVKNSLDKEREEKLNVEKLANYFNASLPVLQTNLFVSLIEGRVSESDYEKFLAAYQIDMKGPFYCCAVFHTSEHHVPDGMNPLLLSMS
;
A
#
# COMPACT_ATOMS: atom_id res chain seq x y z
N PHE A 1 -2.28 -45.67 -2.59
CA PHE A 1 -3.31 -44.96 -1.80
C PHE A 1 -2.78 -43.59 -1.46
N VAL A 2 -3.15 -42.58 -2.26
CA VAL A 2 -2.84 -41.19 -2.01
C VAL A 2 -3.97 -40.63 -1.13
N ASN A 3 -3.61 -40.11 0.03
CA ASN A 3 -4.55 -39.61 1.02
C ASN A 3 -5.16 -38.30 0.56
N VAL A 4 -6.45 -38.29 0.26
CA VAL A 4 -7.22 -37.17 -0.33
C VAL A 4 -7.61 -36.13 0.73
N GLU A 5 -7.25 -36.30 2.01
CA GLU A 5 -7.65 -35.41 3.10
C GLU A 5 -6.84 -34.08 3.22
N ASN A 6 -5.74 -33.92 2.46
CA ASN A 6 -4.89 -32.73 2.59
C ASN A 6 -5.14 -31.65 1.52
N CYS A 7 -6.01 -31.91 0.52
CA CYS A 7 -6.26 -30.95 -0.56
C CYS A 7 -7.30 -29.88 -0.19
N ASP A 8 -8.23 -30.19 0.71
CA ASP A 8 -9.34 -29.28 1.05
C ASP A 8 -8.97 -28.18 2.06
N LYS A 9 -7.92 -28.37 2.87
CA LYS A 9 -7.54 -27.37 3.87
C LYS A 9 -6.78 -26.18 3.27
N GLN A 10 -6.00 -26.38 2.21
CA GLN A 10 -5.32 -25.27 1.54
C GLN A 10 -6.28 -24.41 0.72
N HIS A 11 -7.30 -25.00 0.09
CA HIS A 11 -8.35 -24.24 -0.61
C HIS A 11 -9.31 -23.49 0.33
N LEU A 12 -9.47 -23.94 1.57
CA LEU A 12 -10.29 -23.27 2.58
C LEU A 12 -9.57 -22.07 3.22
N ILE A 13 -8.25 -22.11 3.31
CA ILE A 13 -7.43 -20.98 3.77
C ILE A 13 -7.51 -19.84 2.74
N TYR A 14 -7.34 -20.14 1.46
CA TYR A 14 -7.48 -19.13 0.39
C TYR A 14 -8.89 -18.51 0.29
N ARG A 15 -9.95 -19.24 0.66
CA ARG A 15 -11.31 -18.70 0.70
C ARG A 15 -11.61 -17.87 1.95
N LYS A 16 -10.94 -18.12 3.08
CA LYS A 16 -11.12 -17.31 4.30
C LYS A 16 -10.42 -15.96 4.21
N ASP A 17 -9.25 -15.90 3.55
CA ASP A 17 -8.54 -14.62 3.36
C ASP A 17 -9.26 -13.72 2.34
N PHE A 18 -10.06 -14.27 1.43
CA PHE A 18 -10.87 -13.50 0.48
C PHE A 18 -12.18 -12.95 1.07
N CYS A 19 -12.58 -13.40 2.26
CA CYS A 19 -13.83 -13.00 2.91
C CYS A 19 -13.68 -11.87 3.94
N TYR A 20 -12.44 -11.42 4.22
CA TYR A 20 -12.11 -10.28 5.08
C TYR A 20 -11.22 -9.28 4.34
N MET A 21 -11.62 -8.91 3.13
CA MET A 21 -11.06 -7.68 2.56
C MET A 21 -11.68 -6.53 3.35
N ASP A 22 -10.87 -5.87 4.18
CA ASP A 22 -11.28 -4.63 4.84
C ASP A 22 -11.84 -3.69 3.78
N LYS A 23 -13.07 -3.21 4.00
CA LYS A 23 -13.71 -2.26 3.11
C LYS A 23 -12.91 -0.97 3.09
N TYR A 24 -12.90 -0.32 1.95
CA TYR A 24 -12.30 1.00 1.82
C TYR A 24 -13.15 2.04 2.54
N LYS A 25 -12.51 2.90 3.30
CA LYS A 25 -13.16 3.94 4.09
C LYS A 25 -13.44 5.16 3.25
N VAL A 26 -14.67 5.66 3.34
CA VAL A 26 -15.13 6.85 2.62
C VAL A 26 -15.53 7.94 3.60
N ILE A 27 -15.17 9.20 3.32
CA ILE A 27 -15.72 10.39 3.98
C ILE A 27 -16.52 11.18 2.93
N LEU A 28 -17.71 11.62 3.33
CA LEU A 28 -18.58 12.49 2.55
C LEU A 28 -18.47 13.93 3.05
N VAL A 29 -18.29 14.89 2.15
CA VAL A 29 -18.12 16.31 2.51
C VAL A 29 -19.03 17.16 1.64
N ASP A 30 -20.05 17.75 2.25
CA ASP A 30 -21.02 18.63 1.61
C ASP A 30 -21.66 19.52 2.67
N ASP A 31 -21.85 20.80 2.42
CA ASP A 31 -22.48 21.71 3.38
C ASP A 31 -24.02 21.49 3.48
N GLU A 32 -24.61 20.81 2.51
CA GLU A 32 -25.98 20.35 2.49
C GLU A 32 -26.13 18.96 3.10
N GLU A 33 -26.51 18.84 4.38
CA GLU A 33 -26.69 17.54 5.07
C GLU A 33 -27.68 16.61 4.35
N GLU A 34 -28.68 17.20 3.67
CA GLU A 34 -29.65 16.43 2.87
C GLU A 34 -28.99 15.69 1.69
N VAL A 35 -27.95 16.26 1.09
CA VAL A 35 -27.20 15.63 -0.01
C VAL A 35 -26.42 14.43 0.52
N ILE A 36 -25.75 14.58 1.66
CA ILE A 36 -25.04 13.48 2.34
C ILE A 36 -26.01 12.33 2.64
N ASP A 37 -27.13 12.61 3.26
CA ASP A 37 -28.17 11.63 3.59
C ASP A 37 -28.68 10.86 2.37
N VAL A 38 -28.87 11.57 1.26
CA VAL A 38 -29.34 10.98 0.00
C VAL A 38 -28.27 10.05 -0.59
N ILE A 39 -27.00 10.45 -0.57
CA ILE A 39 -25.88 9.65 -1.08
C ILE A 39 -25.72 8.39 -0.23
N GLU A 40 -25.71 8.52 1.09
CA GLU A 40 -25.59 7.37 2.00
C GLU A 40 -26.69 6.32 1.78
N ARG A 41 -27.93 6.76 1.59
CA ARG A 41 -29.07 5.84 1.43
C ARG A 41 -29.20 5.23 0.05
N LYS A 42 -28.80 5.95 -1.02
CA LYS A 42 -28.98 5.48 -2.39
C LYS A 42 -27.90 4.53 -2.87
N ILE A 43 -26.73 4.58 -2.28
CA ILE A 43 -25.59 3.77 -2.68
C ILE A 43 -25.50 2.51 -1.79
N HIS A 44 -25.33 1.37 -2.41
CA HIS A 44 -25.08 0.10 -1.72
C HIS A 44 -23.58 -0.05 -1.42
N TRP A 45 -23.08 0.74 -0.48
CA TRP A 45 -21.66 0.83 -0.11
C TRP A 45 -21.02 -0.53 0.15
N ASP A 46 -21.69 -1.37 0.94
CA ASP A 46 -21.25 -2.71 1.28
C ASP A 46 -20.98 -3.59 0.05
N MET A 47 -21.89 -3.53 -0.92
CA MET A 47 -21.78 -4.32 -2.15
C MET A 47 -20.63 -3.83 -3.06
N LEU A 48 -20.28 -2.56 -2.95
CA LEU A 48 -19.18 -1.94 -3.69
C LEU A 48 -17.83 -2.11 -2.97
N GLY A 49 -17.84 -2.60 -1.71
CA GLY A 49 -16.63 -2.79 -0.92
C GLY A 49 -16.14 -1.53 -0.21
N PHE A 50 -17.06 -0.60 0.07
CA PHE A 50 -16.78 0.64 0.79
C PHE A 50 -17.55 0.71 2.11
N ASP A 51 -17.07 1.58 3.01
CA ASP A 51 -17.71 1.90 4.29
C ASP A 51 -17.64 3.41 4.52
N VAL A 52 -18.78 4.06 4.69
CA VAL A 52 -18.85 5.50 5.01
C VAL A 52 -18.56 5.67 6.49
N VAL A 53 -17.34 6.12 6.81
CA VAL A 53 -16.86 6.23 8.18
C VAL A 53 -17.09 7.59 8.83
N GLY A 54 -17.51 8.57 8.04
CA GLY A 54 -17.84 9.91 8.55
C GLY A 54 -18.30 10.87 7.48
N SER A 55 -18.85 12.00 7.94
CA SER A 55 -19.23 13.11 7.07
C SER A 55 -18.86 14.46 7.70
N ALA A 56 -18.64 15.46 6.85
CA ALA A 56 -18.32 16.82 7.25
C ALA A 56 -19.08 17.84 6.41
N ASN A 57 -19.37 19.01 6.96
CA ASN A 57 -20.07 20.10 6.27
C ASN A 57 -19.15 21.24 5.78
N ASN A 58 -17.86 21.04 5.80
CA ASN A 58 -16.85 21.94 5.22
C ASN A 58 -15.48 21.26 5.19
N GLY A 59 -14.55 21.85 4.42
CA GLY A 59 -13.21 21.29 4.25
C GLY A 59 -12.36 21.27 5.53
N VAL A 60 -12.57 22.22 6.48
CA VAL A 60 -11.79 22.24 7.74
C VAL A 60 -12.12 21.02 8.59
N LYS A 61 -13.41 20.75 8.81
CA LYS A 61 -13.86 19.55 9.54
C LYS A 61 -13.49 18.25 8.80
N ALA A 62 -13.51 18.29 7.47
CA ALA A 62 -13.09 17.15 6.68
C ALA A 62 -11.63 16.79 6.96
N LEU A 63 -10.71 17.76 7.04
CA LEU A 63 -9.30 17.52 7.38
C LEU A 63 -9.15 16.89 8.78
N GLU A 64 -9.90 17.36 9.78
CA GLU A 64 -9.90 16.77 11.12
C GLU A 64 -10.35 15.29 11.10
N LEU A 65 -11.36 14.97 10.27
CA LEU A 65 -11.82 13.60 10.11
C LEU A 65 -10.80 12.74 9.35
N VAL A 66 -10.16 13.29 8.32
CA VAL A 66 -9.10 12.61 7.56
C VAL A 66 -7.96 12.21 8.48
N GLU A 67 -7.47 13.14 9.31
CA GLU A 67 -6.40 12.85 10.27
C GLU A 67 -6.79 11.74 11.24
N LYS A 68 -8.03 11.75 11.73
CA LYS A 68 -8.52 10.80 12.73
C LYS A 68 -8.86 9.42 12.15
N LEU A 69 -9.52 9.38 11.00
CA LEU A 69 -10.13 8.16 10.45
C LEU A 69 -9.28 7.50 9.36
N GLN A 70 -8.35 8.25 8.75
CA GLN A 70 -7.48 7.80 7.66
C GLN A 70 -8.31 7.13 6.55
N PRO A 71 -9.16 7.89 5.82
CA PRO A 71 -10.00 7.36 4.77
C PRO A 71 -9.17 7.04 3.52
N ASP A 72 -9.67 6.11 2.71
CA ASP A 72 -9.11 5.80 1.39
C ASP A 72 -9.70 6.71 0.31
N VAL A 73 -10.94 7.18 0.51
CA VAL A 73 -11.66 8.02 -0.47
C VAL A 73 -12.32 9.20 0.25
N VAL A 74 -12.20 10.37 -0.34
CA VAL A 74 -12.93 11.58 0.05
C VAL A 74 -13.82 12.02 -1.11
N ILE A 75 -15.11 12.12 -0.86
CA ILE A 75 -16.11 12.62 -1.82
C ILE A 75 -16.52 13.99 -1.32
N THR A 76 -16.27 15.04 -2.09
CA THR A 76 -16.48 16.41 -1.65
C THR A 76 -17.25 17.24 -2.66
N ASP A 77 -18.12 18.14 -2.15
CA ASP A 77 -18.62 19.26 -2.95
C ASP A 77 -17.51 20.31 -3.16
N ILE A 78 -17.63 21.14 -4.17
CA ILE A 78 -16.72 22.27 -4.41
C ILE A 78 -17.08 23.43 -3.49
N LYS A 79 -18.33 23.86 -3.51
CA LYS A 79 -18.77 25.09 -2.82
C LYS A 79 -19.16 24.79 -1.38
N MET A 80 -18.25 25.05 -0.49
CA MET A 80 -18.50 24.92 0.95
C MET A 80 -17.96 26.12 1.70
N PRO A 81 -18.55 26.46 2.87
CA PRO A 81 -18.06 27.56 3.70
C PRO A 81 -16.69 27.22 4.32
N TYR A 82 -15.91 28.27 4.61
CA TYR A 82 -14.60 28.25 5.27
C TYR A 82 -13.46 27.66 4.42
N MET A 83 -13.63 26.50 3.83
CA MET A 83 -12.69 25.82 2.97
C MET A 83 -13.49 25.07 1.92
N ASP A 84 -13.29 25.43 0.67
CA ASP A 84 -13.92 24.78 -0.48
C ASP A 84 -13.28 23.42 -0.80
N GLY A 85 -13.95 22.65 -1.68
CA GLY A 85 -13.49 21.29 -2.04
C GLY A 85 -12.19 21.28 -2.83
N LEU A 86 -11.85 22.36 -3.56
CA LEU A 86 -10.59 22.45 -4.29
C LEU A 86 -9.41 22.71 -3.36
N GLU A 87 -9.58 23.60 -2.41
CA GLU A 87 -8.56 23.85 -1.39
C GLU A 87 -8.38 22.63 -0.49
N LEU A 88 -9.47 21.93 -0.14
CA LEU A 88 -9.41 20.64 0.55
C LEU A 88 -8.59 19.64 -0.25
N SER A 89 -8.89 19.48 -1.55
CA SER A 89 -8.17 18.55 -2.43
C SER A 89 -6.68 18.86 -2.54
N ARG A 90 -6.30 20.14 -2.63
CA ARG A 90 -4.89 20.54 -2.64
C ARG A 90 -4.16 20.12 -1.37
N ARG A 91 -4.78 20.31 -0.21
CA ARG A 91 -4.18 19.89 1.07
C ARG A 91 -4.08 18.39 1.19
N LEU A 92 -5.12 17.68 0.78
CA LEU A 92 -5.10 16.22 0.78
C LEU A 92 -3.98 15.67 -0.09
N ASN A 93 -3.80 16.18 -1.31
CA ASN A 93 -2.73 15.73 -2.21
C ASN A 93 -1.33 16.07 -1.71
N ASN A 94 -1.16 17.18 -1.00
CA ASN A 94 0.13 17.57 -0.45
C ASN A 94 0.52 16.77 0.79
N ASP A 95 -0.45 16.52 1.68
CA ASP A 95 -0.18 15.98 3.01
C ASP A 95 -0.47 14.47 3.11
N TYR A 96 -1.29 13.91 2.19
CA TYR A 96 -1.78 12.52 2.23
C TYR A 96 -1.68 11.85 0.85
N GLN A 97 -0.63 11.11 0.58
CA GLN A 97 -0.30 10.54 -0.76
C GLN A 97 -1.21 9.40 -1.24
N ASN A 98 -2.19 8.96 -0.47
CA ASN A 98 -2.97 7.75 -0.79
C ASN A 98 -4.49 7.94 -0.63
N ILE A 99 -4.99 9.17 -0.76
CA ILE A 99 -6.43 9.44 -0.67
C ILE A 99 -6.96 9.74 -2.07
N HIS A 100 -7.92 8.94 -2.52
CA HIS A 100 -8.61 9.19 -3.79
C HIS A 100 -9.69 10.24 -3.60
N ILE A 101 -9.73 11.23 -4.48
CA ILE A 101 -10.65 12.38 -4.34
C ILE A 101 -11.66 12.35 -5.48
N ILE A 102 -12.94 12.36 -5.11
CA ILE A 102 -14.09 12.50 -6.02
C ILE A 102 -14.74 13.85 -5.73
N ILE A 103 -14.89 14.68 -6.75
CA ILE A 103 -15.54 15.99 -6.62
C ILE A 103 -16.93 15.97 -7.23
N PHE A 104 -17.90 16.47 -6.47
CA PHE A 104 -19.21 16.83 -6.96
C PHE A 104 -19.30 18.33 -7.22
N THR A 105 -20.04 18.72 -8.26
CA THR A 105 -20.14 20.12 -8.66
C THR A 105 -21.47 20.45 -9.31
N GLY A 106 -21.93 21.70 -9.19
CA GLY A 106 -23.08 22.24 -9.90
C GLY A 106 -22.74 22.63 -11.36
N PHE A 107 -23.77 22.81 -12.18
CA PHE A 107 -23.66 23.13 -13.61
C PHE A 107 -22.84 24.40 -13.92
N ASP A 108 -22.83 25.39 -13.03
CA ASP A 108 -22.22 26.71 -13.24
C ASP A 108 -20.70 26.74 -12.93
N GLU A 109 -20.10 25.59 -12.66
CA GLU A 109 -18.75 25.49 -12.07
C GLU A 109 -17.70 24.90 -13.03
N PHE A 110 -17.99 24.90 -14.33
CA PHE A 110 -17.11 24.35 -15.36
C PHE A 110 -15.68 24.96 -15.37
N GLU A 111 -15.54 26.21 -14.91
CA GLU A 111 -14.23 26.85 -14.79
C GLU A 111 -13.35 26.15 -13.74
N TYR A 112 -13.94 25.59 -12.66
CA TYR A 112 -13.22 24.82 -11.64
C TYR A 112 -12.76 23.44 -12.14
N ALA A 113 -13.42 22.89 -13.16
CA ALA A 113 -12.99 21.64 -13.78
C ALA A 113 -11.59 21.74 -14.39
N LYS A 114 -11.19 22.90 -14.93
CA LYS A 114 -9.83 23.13 -15.42
C LYS A 114 -8.80 23.10 -14.30
N GLU A 115 -9.15 23.65 -13.14
CA GLU A 115 -8.28 23.63 -11.96
C GLU A 115 -8.16 22.24 -11.34
N ALA A 116 -9.26 21.50 -11.35
CA ALA A 116 -9.34 20.10 -10.91
C ALA A 116 -8.41 19.16 -11.70
N VAL A 117 -8.23 19.37 -12.99
CA VAL A 117 -7.30 18.58 -13.83
C VAL A 117 -5.84 18.70 -13.36
N HIS A 118 -5.47 19.83 -12.75
CA HIS A 118 -4.12 20.02 -12.22
C HIS A 118 -3.92 19.45 -10.80
N LEU A 119 -5.00 18.98 -10.16
CA LEU A 119 -5.01 18.55 -8.76
C LEU A 119 -5.04 17.03 -8.59
N GLU A 120 -4.73 16.24 -9.63
CA GLU A 120 -4.75 14.76 -9.55
C GLU A 120 -6.05 14.20 -8.95
N ILE A 121 -7.19 14.83 -9.29
CA ILE A 121 -8.51 14.40 -8.83
C ILE A 121 -8.91 13.17 -9.64
N GLU A 122 -9.28 12.09 -8.95
CA GLU A 122 -9.63 10.82 -9.57
C GLU A 122 -10.85 10.94 -10.50
N GLU A 123 -11.90 11.57 -10.01
CA GLU A 123 -13.16 11.70 -10.75
C GLU A 123 -13.88 13.02 -10.43
N TYR A 124 -14.56 13.54 -11.43
CA TYR A 124 -15.36 14.75 -11.37
C TYR A 124 -16.78 14.48 -11.85
N MET A 125 -17.78 14.76 -11.03
CA MET A 125 -19.16 14.43 -11.29
C MET A 125 -20.08 15.64 -11.16
N LEU A 126 -21.07 15.75 -12.06
CA LEU A 126 -22.05 16.84 -12.05
C LEU A 126 -23.24 16.51 -11.15
N LYS A 127 -23.69 17.48 -10.34
CA LYS A 127 -24.99 17.44 -9.65
C LYS A 127 -26.11 17.70 -10.68
N PRO A 128 -27.29 17.04 -10.63
CA PRO A 128 -27.74 16.12 -9.60
C PRO A 128 -27.09 14.73 -9.70
N ILE A 129 -26.70 14.18 -8.55
CA ILE A 129 -25.96 12.92 -8.48
C ILE A 129 -26.86 11.75 -8.89
N ASN A 130 -26.43 11.05 -9.92
CA ASN A 130 -27.05 9.81 -10.37
C ASN A 130 -26.40 8.62 -9.62
N ALA A 131 -27.22 7.84 -8.89
CA ALA A 131 -26.71 6.69 -8.14
C ALA A 131 -26.00 5.65 -9.01
N LEU A 132 -26.39 5.46 -10.27
CA LEU A 132 -25.71 4.55 -11.17
C LEU A 132 -24.33 5.09 -11.56
N GLU A 133 -24.24 6.37 -11.91
CA GLU A 133 -22.97 7.02 -12.27
C GLU A 133 -21.99 7.00 -11.09
N LEU A 134 -22.47 7.32 -9.88
CA LEU A 134 -21.64 7.26 -8.68
C LEU A 134 -21.19 5.83 -8.39
N SER A 135 -22.07 4.83 -8.52
CA SER A 135 -21.70 3.43 -8.33
C SER A 135 -20.65 2.98 -9.34
N ASP A 136 -20.73 3.41 -10.60
CA ASP A 136 -19.74 3.07 -11.62
C ASP A 136 -18.41 3.81 -11.41
N CYS A 137 -18.45 5.06 -10.95
CA CYS A 137 -17.29 5.81 -10.48
C CYS A 137 -16.59 5.06 -9.33
N LEU A 138 -17.32 4.69 -8.28
CA LEU A 138 -16.78 3.95 -7.14
C LEU A 138 -16.17 2.60 -7.55
N LYS A 139 -16.72 1.91 -8.54
CA LYS A 139 -16.11 0.67 -9.06
C LYS A 139 -14.74 0.96 -9.72
N ARG A 140 -14.61 2.07 -10.45
CA ARG A 140 -13.32 2.46 -11.05
C ARG A 140 -12.29 2.79 -9.96
N VAL A 141 -12.69 3.63 -9.00
CA VAL A 141 -11.84 3.98 -7.84
C VAL A 141 -11.43 2.72 -7.06
N LYS A 142 -12.36 1.79 -6.83
CA LYS A 142 -12.05 0.51 -6.20
C LYS A 142 -10.99 -0.28 -6.96
N ASN A 143 -11.08 -0.33 -8.28
CA ASN A 143 -10.10 -1.04 -9.10
C ASN A 143 -8.70 -0.38 -9.00
N SER A 144 -8.61 0.96 -8.94
CA SER A 144 -7.36 1.68 -8.67
C SER A 144 -6.80 1.31 -7.30
N LEU A 145 -7.61 1.39 -6.25
CA LEU A 145 -7.22 1.04 -4.87
C LEU A 145 -6.76 -0.43 -4.75
N ASP A 146 -7.49 -1.36 -5.35
CA ASP A 146 -7.14 -2.79 -5.35
C ASP A 146 -5.77 -3.01 -6.03
N LYS A 147 -5.51 -2.33 -7.16
CA LYS A 147 -4.24 -2.40 -7.87
C LYS A 147 -3.08 -1.84 -7.05
N GLU A 148 -3.25 -0.68 -6.45
CA GLU A 148 -2.23 -0.08 -5.58
C GLU A 148 -1.91 -0.96 -4.37
N ARG A 149 -2.94 -1.56 -3.76
CA ARG A 149 -2.79 -2.49 -2.64
C ARG A 149 -2.02 -3.75 -3.08
N GLU A 150 -2.33 -4.28 -4.25
CA GLU A 150 -1.62 -5.43 -4.82
C GLU A 150 -0.15 -5.09 -5.10
N GLU A 151 0.13 -3.93 -5.68
CA GLU A 151 1.50 -3.47 -5.95
C GLU A 151 2.30 -3.32 -4.65
N LYS A 152 1.72 -2.70 -3.60
CA LYS A 152 2.35 -2.57 -2.27
C LYS A 152 2.65 -3.95 -1.66
N LEU A 153 1.70 -4.87 -1.71
CA LEU A 153 1.90 -6.24 -1.21
C LEU A 153 2.98 -7.00 -1.99
N ASN A 154 3.07 -6.80 -3.30
CA ASN A 154 4.10 -7.44 -4.12
C ASN A 154 5.49 -6.90 -3.80
N VAL A 155 5.64 -5.57 -3.61
CA VAL A 155 6.90 -4.96 -3.18
C VAL A 155 7.32 -5.49 -1.80
N GLU A 156 6.39 -5.56 -0.85
CA GLU A 156 6.67 -6.10 0.49
C GLU A 156 7.08 -7.58 0.44
N LYS A 157 6.38 -8.41 -0.33
CA LYS A 157 6.77 -9.82 -0.53
C LYS A 157 8.16 -9.93 -1.12
N LEU A 158 8.48 -9.12 -2.15
CA LEU A 158 9.79 -9.12 -2.79
C LEU A 158 10.89 -8.74 -1.79
N ALA A 159 10.66 -7.70 -0.98
CA ALA A 159 11.58 -7.29 0.08
C ALA A 159 11.80 -8.41 1.11
N ASN A 160 10.73 -9.10 1.53
CA ASN A 160 10.82 -10.21 2.46
C ASN A 160 11.59 -11.40 1.87
N TYR A 161 11.36 -11.76 0.59
CA TYR A 161 12.13 -12.80 -0.10
C TYR A 161 13.61 -12.43 -0.21
N PHE A 162 13.90 -11.18 -0.55
CA PHE A 162 15.29 -10.70 -0.62
C PHE A 162 15.97 -10.80 0.74
N ASN A 163 15.34 -10.28 1.79
CA ASN A 163 15.88 -10.33 3.16
C ASN A 163 16.09 -11.76 3.66
N ALA A 164 15.16 -12.68 3.36
CA ALA A 164 15.32 -14.08 3.70
C ALA A 164 16.47 -14.76 2.94
N SER A 165 16.80 -14.28 1.73
CA SER A 165 17.87 -14.81 0.91
C SER A 165 19.25 -14.20 1.24
N LEU A 166 19.31 -13.05 1.90
CA LEU A 166 20.54 -12.32 2.22
C LEU A 166 21.61 -13.19 2.88
N PRO A 167 21.32 -14.01 3.91
CA PRO A 167 22.35 -14.83 4.57
C PRO A 167 23.05 -15.81 3.59
N VAL A 168 22.28 -16.38 2.67
CA VAL A 168 22.81 -17.30 1.64
C VAL A 168 23.67 -16.53 0.63
N LEU A 169 23.21 -15.36 0.19
CA LEU A 169 23.94 -14.50 -0.74
C LEU A 169 25.25 -13.99 -0.11
N GLN A 170 25.21 -13.57 1.13
CA GLN A 170 26.38 -13.16 1.91
C GLN A 170 27.40 -14.31 2.04
N THR A 171 26.93 -15.50 2.40
CA THR A 171 27.79 -16.69 2.49
C THR A 171 28.46 -17.00 1.15
N ASN A 172 27.71 -17.00 0.05
CA ASN A 172 28.26 -17.25 -1.28
C ASN A 172 29.27 -16.19 -1.71
N LEU A 173 29.06 -14.92 -1.33
CA LEU A 173 30.01 -13.86 -1.58
C LEU A 173 31.34 -14.12 -0.82
N PHE A 174 31.27 -14.44 0.47
CA PHE A 174 32.47 -14.72 1.27
C PHE A 174 33.25 -15.92 0.71
N VAL A 175 32.57 -16.98 0.31
CA VAL A 175 33.23 -18.12 -0.36
C VAL A 175 33.91 -17.66 -1.67
N SER A 176 33.24 -16.87 -2.48
CA SER A 176 33.77 -16.35 -3.74
C SER A 176 34.95 -15.40 -3.53
N LEU A 177 34.96 -14.62 -2.46
CA LEU A 177 36.10 -13.77 -2.07
C LEU A 177 37.32 -14.61 -1.68
N ILE A 178 37.12 -15.65 -0.83
CA ILE A 178 38.19 -16.57 -0.40
C ILE A 178 38.81 -17.29 -1.57
N GLU A 179 37.97 -17.68 -2.55
CA GLU A 179 38.41 -18.37 -3.77
C GLU A 179 38.99 -17.43 -4.84
N GLY A 180 39.01 -16.12 -4.61
CA GLY A 180 39.53 -15.13 -5.54
C GLY A 180 38.71 -14.97 -6.82
N ARG A 181 37.41 -15.32 -6.76
CA ARG A 181 36.49 -15.23 -7.93
C ARG A 181 35.83 -13.86 -8.12
N VAL A 182 35.96 -12.96 -7.15
CA VAL A 182 35.39 -11.61 -7.21
C VAL A 182 36.45 -10.64 -7.72
N SER A 183 36.08 -9.87 -8.76
CA SER A 183 36.95 -8.80 -9.24
C SER A 183 36.95 -7.60 -8.29
N GLU A 184 38.09 -6.85 -8.29
CA GLU A 184 38.21 -5.64 -7.47
C GLU A 184 37.13 -4.59 -7.82
N SER A 185 36.73 -4.51 -9.09
CA SER A 185 35.67 -3.59 -9.55
C SER A 185 34.26 -3.96 -9.07
N ASP A 186 34.00 -5.21 -8.73
CA ASP A 186 32.70 -5.71 -8.33
C ASP A 186 32.56 -5.87 -6.82
N TYR A 187 33.68 -5.82 -6.10
CA TYR A 187 33.73 -5.98 -4.64
C TYR A 187 32.81 -5.00 -3.93
N GLU A 188 32.99 -3.71 -4.16
CA GLU A 188 32.19 -2.66 -3.50
C GLU A 188 30.71 -2.77 -3.87
N LYS A 189 30.37 -3.12 -5.11
CA LYS A 189 29.00 -3.32 -5.57
C LYS A 189 28.32 -4.48 -4.83
N PHE A 190 29.02 -5.61 -4.65
CA PHE A 190 28.46 -6.76 -3.93
C PHE A 190 28.32 -6.50 -2.44
N LEU A 191 29.26 -5.81 -1.79
CA LEU A 191 29.14 -5.42 -0.40
C LEU A 191 27.90 -4.53 -0.19
N ALA A 192 27.71 -3.52 -1.03
CA ALA A 192 26.55 -2.64 -0.96
C ALA A 192 25.23 -3.40 -1.24
N ALA A 193 25.20 -4.22 -2.30
CA ALA A 193 24.02 -4.99 -2.69
C ALA A 193 23.58 -5.99 -1.63
N TYR A 194 24.52 -6.62 -0.94
CA TYR A 194 24.24 -7.63 0.08
C TYR A 194 24.28 -7.07 1.50
N GLN A 195 24.30 -5.74 1.65
CA GLN A 195 24.24 -5.05 2.94
C GLN A 195 25.34 -5.49 3.91
N ILE A 196 26.57 -5.72 3.40
CA ILE A 196 27.72 -6.12 4.19
C ILE A 196 28.53 -4.87 4.52
N ASP A 197 28.65 -4.56 5.82
CA ASP A 197 29.48 -3.45 6.29
C ASP A 197 30.88 -3.99 6.64
N MET A 198 31.81 -3.92 5.68
CA MET A 198 33.23 -4.25 5.88
C MET A 198 34.05 -2.97 5.91
N LYS A 199 34.51 -2.56 7.10
CA LYS A 199 35.33 -1.36 7.29
C LYS A 199 36.69 -1.76 7.86
N GLY A 200 37.69 -1.77 7.02
CA GLY A 200 39.06 -2.01 7.47
C GLY A 200 40.05 -2.07 6.33
N PRO A 201 41.34 -1.71 6.56
CA PRO A 201 42.37 -1.78 5.53
C PRO A 201 42.85 -3.23 5.26
N PHE A 202 42.56 -4.16 6.16
CA PHE A 202 42.97 -5.56 6.05
C PHE A 202 41.92 -6.48 6.61
N TYR A 203 41.72 -7.63 5.97
CA TYR A 203 40.81 -8.68 6.39
C TYR A 203 41.59 -10.01 6.52
N CYS A 204 41.24 -10.79 7.53
CA CYS A 204 41.78 -12.10 7.76
C CYS A 204 40.65 -13.14 7.76
N CYS A 205 40.83 -14.23 7.05
CA CYS A 205 39.94 -15.37 7.06
C CYS A 205 40.57 -16.51 7.85
N ALA A 206 39.87 -17.09 8.81
CA ALA A 206 40.29 -18.26 9.56
C ALA A 206 39.30 -19.40 9.32
N VAL A 207 39.79 -20.57 8.91
CA VAL A 207 39.00 -21.79 8.75
C VAL A 207 39.32 -22.75 9.87
N PHE A 208 38.30 -23.11 10.67
CA PHE A 208 38.43 -24.11 11.73
C PHE A 208 37.76 -25.41 11.28
N HIS A 209 38.50 -26.49 11.30
CA HIS A 209 37.98 -27.83 11.02
C HIS A 209 37.91 -28.62 12.33
N THR A 210 36.72 -29.07 12.72
CA THR A 210 36.51 -29.94 13.86
C THR A 210 36.31 -31.36 13.37
N SER A 211 36.99 -32.33 13.98
CA SER A 211 36.91 -33.75 13.62
C SER A 211 35.67 -34.46 14.18
N GLU A 212 34.87 -33.80 15.03
CA GLU A 212 33.65 -34.36 15.60
C GLU A 212 32.43 -33.95 14.77
N HIS A 213 31.69 -34.94 14.25
CA HIS A 213 30.51 -34.75 13.39
C HIS A 213 29.25 -34.35 14.16
N HIS A 214 29.35 -33.71 15.32
CA HIS A 214 28.17 -33.30 16.07
C HIS A 214 27.95 -31.79 15.97
N VAL A 215 27.17 -31.38 14.97
CA VAL A 215 26.60 -30.03 14.93
C VAL A 215 25.27 -30.09 15.68
N PRO A 216 25.06 -29.30 16.72
CA PRO A 216 23.77 -29.26 17.41
C PRO A 216 22.63 -28.90 16.44
N ASP A 217 21.49 -29.59 16.55
CA ASP A 217 20.32 -29.31 15.76
C ASP A 217 19.93 -27.81 15.84
N GLY A 218 19.90 -27.15 14.67
CA GLY A 218 19.53 -25.73 14.56
C GLY A 218 20.70 -24.75 14.35
N MET A 219 21.95 -25.18 14.40
CA MET A 219 23.10 -24.32 14.04
C MET A 219 23.52 -24.50 12.58
N ASN A 220 23.58 -23.41 11.85
CA ASN A 220 24.18 -23.42 10.52
C ASN A 220 25.72 -23.43 10.67
N PRO A 221 26.41 -24.47 10.18
CA PRO A 221 27.88 -24.62 10.37
C PRO A 221 28.69 -23.44 9.84
N LEU A 222 28.15 -22.69 8.90
CA LEU A 222 28.82 -21.55 8.25
C LEU A 222 28.76 -20.26 9.10
N LEU A 223 27.90 -20.17 10.10
CA LEU A 223 27.78 -18.98 10.97
C LEU A 223 28.75 -19.02 12.17
N LEU A 224 29.35 -20.16 12.48
CA LEU A 224 30.36 -20.31 13.57
C LEU A 224 31.74 -19.75 13.19
N SER A 225 31.98 -19.38 11.95
CA SER A 225 33.28 -18.90 11.48
C SER A 225 33.48 -17.39 11.54
N MET A 226 32.47 -16.60 11.95
CA MET A 226 32.51 -15.14 11.79
C MET A 226 32.05 -14.35 13.04
N SER A 227 32.09 -14.89 14.24
CA SER A 227 31.89 -14.15 15.49
C SER A 227 33.17 -13.76 16.16
#